data_84502d02d98e5c98a6c329f89993bac6
#
_entry.id   84502d02d98e5c98a6c329f89993bac6
#
_cell.length_a   1.000
_cell.length_b   1.000
_cell.length_c   1.000
_cell.angle_alpha   90.00
_cell.angle_beta   90.00
_cell.angle_gamma   90.00
#
_symmetry.space_group_name_H-M   'P 1'
#
loop_
_entity.id
_entity.type
_entity.pdbx_description
1 polymer ?
#
loop_
_entity_poly.entity_id
_entity_poly.type
_entity_poly.pdbx_seq_one_letter_code
_entity_poly.pdbx_strand_id
1 'polypeptide(L)'
;MTTKYVYWGEAKVKLTWKCEQQLPPRERITSVHGFCFKADKLLLVNVTPRGWDFPGGHIEHEETPEECLKREAYEEGYVTGSCSLLGYIIVDHNENPNWDERSPYPKLGYQVFYRMDIDQLHDFKAKHESLERILVNPSVVTKYHHKWNELYQEILDYALVLK
;
A
#
# COMPACT_ATOMS: atom_id res chain seq x y z
N MET A 1 -9.65 12.86 -8.10
CA MET A 1 -8.65 13.15 -7.06
C MET A 1 -9.37 13.38 -5.73
N THR A 2 -9.04 12.60 -4.72
CA THR A 2 -9.70 12.65 -3.42
C THR A 2 -8.70 13.03 -2.34
N THR A 3 -9.10 13.95 -1.48
CA THR A 3 -8.26 14.45 -0.39
C THR A 3 -8.92 14.14 0.95
N LYS A 4 -8.12 13.74 1.92
CA LYS A 4 -8.56 13.46 3.27
C LYS A 4 -7.50 13.92 4.27
N TYR A 5 -7.92 14.55 5.35
CA TYR A 5 -7.05 14.85 6.48
C TYR A 5 -7.14 13.72 7.49
N VAL A 6 -5.98 13.26 7.97
CA VAL A 6 -5.91 12.24 9.01
C VAL A 6 -5.05 12.75 10.16
N TYR A 7 -5.22 12.12 11.32
CA TYR A 7 -4.39 12.44 12.48
C TYR A 7 -3.58 11.20 12.85
N TRP A 8 -2.27 11.35 12.79
CA TRP A 8 -1.32 10.34 13.28
C TRP A 8 -0.84 10.80 14.65
N GLY A 9 -1.59 10.39 15.70
CA GLY A 9 -1.44 11.00 17.01
C GLY A 9 -1.93 12.44 16.95
N GLU A 10 -1.06 13.41 17.27
CA GLU A 10 -1.37 14.84 17.19
C GLU A 10 -1.00 15.47 15.84
N ALA A 11 -0.37 14.68 14.96
CA ALA A 11 0.07 15.17 13.66
C ALA A 11 -1.08 15.20 12.66
N LYS A 12 -1.39 16.41 12.16
CA LYS A 12 -2.40 16.59 11.10
C LYS A 12 -1.74 16.40 9.75
N VAL A 13 -2.17 15.40 9.01
CA VAL A 13 -1.57 15.05 7.72
C VAL A 13 -2.63 15.07 6.64
N LYS A 14 -2.30 15.69 5.50
CA LYS A 14 -3.18 15.74 4.33
C LYS A 14 -2.80 14.64 3.36
N LEU A 15 -3.75 13.77 3.05
CA LEU A 15 -3.57 12.70 2.08
C LEU A 15 -4.37 13.01 0.83
N THR A 16 -3.74 12.90 -0.34
CA THR A 16 -4.41 13.12 -1.62
C THR A 16 -4.10 11.95 -2.55
N TRP A 17 -5.14 11.27 -3.02
CA TRP A 17 -5.00 10.20 -4.02
C TRP A 17 -4.92 10.78 -5.42
N LYS A 18 -3.93 10.35 -6.18
CA LYS A 18 -3.79 10.66 -7.61
C LYS A 18 -3.66 9.39 -8.41
N CYS A 19 -4.60 9.18 -9.31
CA CYS A 19 -4.55 8.12 -10.31
C CYS A 19 -3.60 8.59 -11.41
N GLU A 20 -2.39 8.02 -11.46
CA GLU A 20 -1.34 8.45 -12.36
C GLU A 20 -0.65 7.27 -13.02
N GLN A 21 -0.25 7.44 -14.28
CA GLN A 21 0.49 6.44 -15.04
C GLN A 21 2.00 6.65 -14.98
N GLN A 22 2.45 7.69 -14.29
CA GLN A 22 3.85 8.01 -14.10
C GLN A 22 4.18 8.05 -12.61
N LEU A 23 5.37 7.56 -12.27
CA LEU A 23 5.84 7.57 -10.89
C LEU A 23 6.20 9.00 -10.45
N PRO A 24 6.00 9.31 -9.16
CA PRO A 24 6.49 10.57 -8.61
C PRO A 24 8.02 10.50 -8.43
N PRO A 25 8.67 11.61 -8.01
CA PRO A 25 10.12 11.60 -7.80
C PRO A 25 10.55 10.49 -6.84
N ARG A 26 11.52 9.66 -7.29
CA ARG A 26 11.96 8.47 -6.55
C ARG A 26 12.43 8.80 -5.13
N GLU A 27 13.13 9.90 -4.96
CA GLU A 27 13.70 10.29 -3.66
C GLU A 27 12.64 10.68 -2.62
N ARG A 28 11.40 10.87 -3.04
CA ARG A 28 10.28 11.21 -2.15
C ARG A 28 9.30 10.06 -1.96
N ILE A 29 9.53 8.93 -2.61
CA ILE A 29 8.71 7.73 -2.40
C ILE A 29 9.14 7.09 -1.09
N THR A 30 8.21 6.97 -0.15
CA THR A 30 8.50 6.43 1.19
C THR A 30 8.10 4.97 1.32
N SER A 31 6.98 4.60 0.68
CA SER A 31 6.47 3.24 0.77
C SER A 31 5.73 2.85 -0.50
N VAL A 32 5.57 1.54 -0.69
CA VAL A 32 4.87 0.99 -1.85
C VAL A 32 3.92 -0.09 -1.35
N HIS A 33 2.70 -0.07 -1.87
CA HIS A 33 1.62 -0.96 -1.46
C HIS A 33 0.95 -1.57 -2.67
N GLY A 34 0.33 -2.71 -2.51
CA GLY A 34 -0.33 -3.37 -3.62
C GLY A 34 -1.63 -4.04 -3.27
N PHE A 35 -2.60 -3.90 -4.16
CA PHE A 35 -3.79 -4.72 -4.16
C PHE A 35 -3.50 -5.92 -5.06
N CYS A 36 -3.33 -7.09 -4.43
CA CYS A 36 -2.91 -8.31 -5.11
C CYS A 36 -4.11 -9.22 -5.27
N PHE A 37 -4.36 -9.63 -6.51
CA PHE A 37 -5.54 -10.42 -6.84
C PHE A 37 -5.15 -11.80 -7.37
N LYS A 38 -5.86 -12.82 -6.91
CA LYS A 38 -5.85 -14.15 -7.52
C LYS A 38 -7.26 -14.39 -8.04
N ALA A 39 -7.42 -14.44 -9.36
CA ALA A 39 -8.74 -14.38 -10.00
C ALA A 39 -9.45 -13.09 -9.52
N ASP A 40 -10.63 -13.19 -8.92
CA ASP A 40 -11.38 -12.04 -8.41
C ASP A 40 -11.24 -11.84 -6.91
N LYS A 41 -10.31 -12.56 -6.25
CA LYS A 41 -10.10 -12.49 -4.81
C LYS A 41 -8.92 -11.59 -4.45
N LEU A 42 -9.09 -10.81 -3.40
CA LEU A 42 -8.07 -9.90 -2.90
C LEU A 42 -7.27 -10.56 -1.79
N LEU A 43 -5.95 -10.48 -1.90
CA LEU A 43 -5.03 -10.99 -0.88
C LEU A 43 -4.96 -10.01 0.29
N LEU A 44 -5.19 -10.53 1.49
CA LEU A 44 -4.88 -9.82 2.74
C LEU A 44 -3.91 -10.66 3.55
N VAL A 45 -3.05 -9.98 4.29
CA VAL A 45 -2.04 -10.59 5.15
C VAL A 45 -2.21 -10.07 6.57
N ASN A 46 -2.07 -10.96 7.55
CA ASN A 46 -2.14 -10.58 8.96
C ASN A 46 -0.72 -10.31 9.44
N VAL A 47 -0.40 -9.03 9.59
CA VAL A 47 0.96 -8.57 9.94
C VAL A 47 0.96 -8.02 11.37
N THR A 48 1.78 -8.60 12.24
CA THR A 48 1.92 -8.15 13.63
C THR A 48 2.72 -6.84 13.68
N PRO A 49 2.30 -5.81 14.45
CA PRO A 49 1.07 -5.73 15.24
C PRO A 49 -0.14 -5.12 14.51
N ARG A 50 0.00 -4.74 13.22
CA ARG A 50 -1.02 -3.95 12.54
C ARG A 50 -2.29 -4.72 12.15
N GLY A 51 -2.26 -6.06 12.17
CA GLY A 51 -3.41 -6.89 11.83
C GLY A 51 -3.52 -7.10 10.32
N TRP A 52 -4.76 -7.30 9.84
CA TRP A 52 -5.03 -7.57 8.43
C TRP A 52 -4.81 -6.33 7.58
N ASP A 53 -4.01 -6.46 6.53
CA ASP A 53 -3.65 -5.37 5.63
C ASP A 53 -3.34 -5.93 4.25
N PHE A 54 -3.27 -5.06 3.24
CA PHE A 54 -2.73 -5.42 1.93
C PHE A 54 -1.20 -5.35 1.99
N PRO A 55 -0.49 -6.11 1.13
CA PRO A 55 0.97 -6.12 1.15
C PRO A 55 1.57 -4.75 0.86
N GLY A 56 2.68 -4.45 1.51
CA GLY A 56 3.41 -3.22 1.27
C GLY A 56 4.35 -2.89 2.40
N GLY A 57 5.17 -1.89 2.20
CA GLY A 57 6.12 -1.43 3.19
C GLY A 57 7.07 -0.38 2.65
N HIS A 58 8.06 -0.05 3.45
CA HIS A 58 9.04 0.98 3.13
C HIS A 58 9.93 0.56 1.98
N ILE A 59 10.17 1.48 1.05
CA ILE A 59 11.08 1.24 -0.06
C ILE A 59 12.52 1.27 0.44
N GLU A 60 13.34 0.36 -0.05
CA GLU A 60 14.74 0.28 0.31
C GLU A 60 15.61 1.05 -0.67
N HIS A 61 16.83 1.38 -0.23
CA HIS A 61 17.80 2.11 -1.05
C HIS A 61 18.05 1.36 -2.37
N GLU A 62 18.05 2.09 -3.47
CA GLU A 62 18.27 1.57 -4.83
C GLU A 62 17.19 0.63 -5.36
N GLU A 63 16.15 0.39 -4.57
CA GLU A 63 15.03 -0.44 -5.00
C GLU A 63 14.06 0.40 -5.86
N THR A 64 13.57 -0.16 -6.97
CA THR A 64 12.48 0.48 -7.71
C THR A 64 11.16 0.25 -6.96
N PRO A 65 10.14 1.10 -7.16
CA PRO A 65 8.85 0.86 -6.53
C PRO A 65 8.26 -0.51 -6.84
N GLU A 66 8.35 -0.96 -8.09
CA GLU A 66 7.84 -2.28 -8.46
C GLU A 66 8.60 -3.40 -7.76
N GLU A 67 9.93 -3.29 -7.67
CA GLU A 67 10.75 -4.24 -6.93
C GLU A 67 10.38 -4.28 -5.45
N CYS A 68 10.10 -3.11 -4.88
CA CYS A 68 9.65 -3.01 -3.49
C CYS A 68 8.35 -3.79 -3.26
N LEU A 69 7.35 -3.58 -4.12
CA LEU A 69 6.10 -4.31 -3.98
C LEU A 69 6.31 -5.82 -4.14
N LYS A 70 7.08 -6.23 -5.13
CA LYS A 70 7.34 -7.66 -5.36
C LYS A 70 8.02 -8.30 -4.17
N ARG A 71 8.97 -7.60 -3.55
CA ARG A 71 9.65 -8.08 -2.34
C ARG A 71 8.67 -8.18 -1.17
N GLU A 72 7.92 -7.12 -0.89
CA GLU A 72 6.96 -7.09 0.21
C GLU A 72 5.85 -8.12 0.03
N ALA A 73 5.33 -8.26 -1.19
CA ALA A 73 4.29 -9.25 -1.48
C ALA A 73 4.80 -10.67 -1.27
N TYR A 74 6.06 -10.93 -1.62
CA TYR A 74 6.66 -12.23 -1.36
C TYR A 74 6.92 -12.46 0.13
N GLU A 75 7.49 -11.48 0.82
CA GLU A 75 7.79 -11.60 2.25
C GLU A 75 6.53 -11.74 3.10
N GLU A 76 5.50 -10.98 2.82
CA GLU A 76 4.28 -10.96 3.62
C GLU A 76 3.24 -11.97 3.15
N GLY A 77 3.09 -12.14 1.83
CA GLY A 77 2.03 -12.96 1.26
C GLY A 77 2.47 -14.24 0.58
N TYR A 78 3.77 -14.42 0.36
CA TYR A 78 4.31 -15.57 -0.39
C TYR A 78 3.68 -15.70 -1.77
N VAL A 79 3.55 -14.57 -2.46
CA VAL A 79 3.00 -14.50 -3.81
C VAL A 79 3.97 -13.83 -4.75
N THR A 80 3.89 -14.21 -6.03
CA THR A 80 4.56 -13.53 -7.13
C THR A 80 3.52 -13.21 -8.21
N GLY A 81 3.80 -12.19 -9.02
CA GLY A 81 2.86 -11.79 -10.05
C GLY A 81 3.35 -10.59 -10.84
N SER A 82 2.51 -10.12 -11.74
CA SER A 82 2.78 -8.96 -12.58
C SER A 82 2.08 -7.73 -12.00
N CYS A 83 2.77 -6.57 -12.08
CA CYS A 83 2.31 -5.34 -11.46
C CYS A 83 1.91 -4.30 -12.50
N SER A 84 0.86 -3.54 -12.17
CA SER A 84 0.40 -2.40 -12.96
C SER A 84 0.25 -1.20 -12.04
N LEU A 85 0.85 -0.09 -12.40
CA LEU A 85 0.80 1.12 -11.57
C LEU A 85 -0.62 1.68 -11.52
N LEU A 86 -1.10 1.95 -10.31
CA LEU A 86 -2.41 2.58 -10.09
C LEU A 86 -2.27 4.09 -9.91
N GLY A 87 -1.24 4.50 -9.18
CA GLY A 87 -1.02 5.90 -8.83
C GLY A 87 -0.36 6.00 -7.47
N TYR A 88 -0.63 7.10 -6.77
CA TYR A 88 0.00 7.32 -5.47
C TYR A 88 -0.83 8.23 -4.56
N ILE A 89 -0.62 8.06 -3.26
CA ILE A 89 -1.13 9.01 -2.27
C ILE A 89 -0.02 10.01 -1.97
N ILE A 90 -0.34 11.29 -2.08
CA ILE A 90 0.55 12.37 -1.65
C ILE A 90 0.36 12.52 -0.13
N VAL A 91 1.44 12.37 0.62
CA VAL A 91 1.45 12.55 2.07
C VAL A 91 2.05 13.92 2.33
N ASP A 92 1.20 14.88 2.73
CA ASP A 92 1.57 16.28 2.86
C ASP A 92 1.55 16.69 4.33
N HIS A 93 2.74 17.07 4.83
CA HIS A 93 2.94 17.51 6.21
C HIS A 93 2.98 19.04 6.35
N ASN A 94 2.58 19.80 5.33
CA ASN A 94 2.63 21.27 5.38
C ASN A 94 1.80 21.86 6.52
N GLU A 95 0.73 21.19 6.92
CA GLU A 95 -0.14 21.62 8.02
C GLU A 95 0.09 20.83 9.29
N ASN A 96 1.17 20.03 9.33
CA ASN A 96 1.52 19.22 10.49
C ASN A 96 2.46 20.01 11.41
N PRO A 97 2.03 20.42 12.61
CA PRO A 97 2.85 21.21 13.51
C PRO A 97 4.02 20.42 14.10
N ASN A 98 3.98 19.10 14.05
CA ASN A 98 5.00 18.23 14.60
C ASN A 98 6.09 17.86 13.58
N TRP A 99 5.91 18.23 12.30
CA TRP A 99 6.91 17.95 11.30
C TRP A 99 8.03 18.97 11.37
N ASP A 100 9.27 18.50 11.34
CA ASP A 100 10.46 19.35 11.22
C ASP A 100 11.52 18.63 10.38
N GLU A 101 12.64 19.30 10.12
CA GLU A 101 13.69 18.80 9.24
C GLU A 101 14.42 17.56 9.77
N ARG A 102 14.19 17.20 11.06
CA ARG A 102 14.75 15.99 11.66
C ARG A 102 13.89 14.76 11.39
N SER A 103 12.70 14.95 10.80
CA SER A 103 11.83 13.84 10.47
C SER A 103 12.50 12.90 9.48
N PRO A 104 12.37 11.56 9.65
CA PRO A 104 12.88 10.61 8.67
C PRO A 104 12.05 10.62 7.36
N TYR A 105 10.91 11.30 7.36
CA TYR A 105 10.02 11.40 6.20
C TYR A 105 10.07 12.79 5.60
N PRO A 106 10.00 12.92 4.26
CA PRO A 106 9.96 14.23 3.63
C PRO A 106 8.66 14.97 3.99
N LYS A 107 8.70 16.29 3.92
CA LYS A 107 7.52 17.12 4.17
C LYS A 107 6.42 16.79 3.17
N LEU A 108 6.79 16.48 1.93
CA LEU A 108 5.90 15.99 0.89
C LEU A 108 6.45 14.67 0.39
N GLY A 109 5.75 13.58 0.72
CA GLY A 109 6.16 12.23 0.35
C GLY A 109 5.08 11.50 -0.42
N TYR A 110 5.41 10.32 -0.92
CA TYR A 110 4.49 9.55 -1.76
C TYR A 110 4.43 8.10 -1.30
N GLN A 111 3.21 7.57 -1.26
CA GLN A 111 2.94 6.14 -1.10
C GLN A 111 2.41 5.64 -2.43
N VAL A 112 3.17 4.81 -3.11
CA VAL A 112 2.84 4.32 -4.45
C VAL A 112 1.99 3.06 -4.33
N PHE A 113 0.98 2.95 -5.19
CA PHE A 113 0.07 1.81 -5.21
C PHE A 113 0.10 1.11 -6.56
N TYR A 114 0.18 -0.22 -6.52
CA TYR A 114 0.11 -1.09 -7.68
C TYR A 114 -1.06 -2.06 -7.55
N ARG A 115 -1.56 -2.52 -8.68
CA ARG A 115 -2.30 -3.77 -8.75
C ARG A 115 -1.30 -4.86 -9.09
N MET A 116 -1.35 -5.97 -8.36
CA MET A 116 -0.62 -7.17 -8.72
C MET A 116 -1.61 -8.26 -9.12
N ASP A 117 -1.40 -8.84 -10.29
CA ASP A 117 -2.12 -10.04 -10.70
C ASP A 117 -1.23 -11.22 -10.32
N ILE A 118 -1.66 -11.99 -9.33
CA ILE A 118 -0.88 -13.09 -8.77
C ILE A 118 -0.81 -14.21 -9.79
N ASP A 119 0.40 -14.60 -10.19
CA ASP A 119 0.61 -15.76 -11.06
C ASP A 119 0.90 -17.03 -10.25
N GLN A 120 1.47 -16.90 -9.06
CA GLN A 120 1.79 -18.07 -8.24
C GLN A 120 1.62 -17.77 -6.75
N LEU A 121 0.88 -18.67 -6.08
CA LEU A 121 0.77 -18.72 -4.62
C LEU A 121 1.79 -19.76 -4.13
N HIS A 122 2.84 -19.29 -3.45
CA HIS A 122 3.83 -20.16 -2.87
C HIS A 122 3.36 -20.66 -1.50
N ASP A 123 3.97 -21.71 -0.98
CA ASP A 123 3.64 -22.22 0.35
C ASP A 123 3.89 -21.16 1.40
N PHE A 124 2.90 -20.92 2.25
CA PHE A 124 2.98 -19.93 3.32
C PHE A 124 3.75 -20.52 4.49
N LYS A 125 4.87 -19.89 4.86
CA LYS A 125 5.77 -20.43 5.88
C LYS A 125 5.88 -19.58 7.15
N ALA A 126 5.25 -18.42 7.17
CA ALA A 126 5.24 -17.47 8.30
C ALA A 126 6.64 -17.16 8.84
N LYS A 127 7.64 -17.03 7.95
CA LYS A 127 9.05 -16.78 8.33
C LYS A 127 9.37 -15.31 8.56
N HIS A 128 8.46 -14.41 8.13
CA HIS A 128 8.64 -12.97 8.25
C HIS A 128 7.60 -12.42 9.23
N GLU A 129 7.16 -11.19 9.02
CA GLU A 129 6.25 -10.53 9.96
C GLU A 129 4.81 -11.02 9.91
N SER A 130 4.38 -11.60 8.79
CA SER A 130 2.99 -12.03 8.64
C SER A 130 2.76 -13.39 9.28
N LEU A 131 1.59 -13.52 9.93
CA LEU A 131 1.16 -14.75 10.61
C LEU A 131 0.27 -15.62 9.73
N GLU A 132 -0.47 -14.98 8.82
CA GLU A 132 -1.45 -15.66 7.97
C GLU A 132 -1.69 -14.84 6.71
N ARG A 133 -2.22 -15.50 5.69
CA ARG A 133 -2.75 -14.83 4.50
C ARG A 133 -4.14 -15.37 4.22
N ILE A 134 -4.95 -14.57 3.54
CA ILE A 134 -6.30 -14.97 3.14
C ILE A 134 -6.64 -14.31 1.80
N LEU A 135 -7.46 -15.01 1.01
CA LEU A 135 -8.03 -14.45 -0.21
C LEU A 135 -9.51 -14.20 0.04
N VAL A 136 -9.94 -12.96 -0.09
CA VAL A 136 -11.31 -12.55 0.23
C VAL A 136 -11.97 -11.90 -0.97
N ASN A 137 -13.30 -11.92 -0.98
CA ASN A 137 -14.05 -11.09 -1.92
C ASN A 137 -13.76 -9.62 -1.57
N PRO A 138 -13.38 -8.77 -2.55
CA PRO A 138 -13.08 -7.37 -2.25
C PRO A 138 -14.19 -6.63 -1.49
N SER A 139 -15.45 -7.03 -1.69
CA SER A 139 -16.59 -6.39 -1.03
C SER A 139 -16.60 -6.54 0.50
N VAL A 140 -15.83 -7.48 1.05
CA VAL A 140 -15.79 -7.70 2.50
C VAL A 140 -14.48 -7.22 3.15
N VAL A 141 -13.67 -6.47 2.43
CA VAL A 141 -12.36 -6.00 2.91
C VAL A 141 -12.49 -5.23 4.24
N THR A 142 -13.57 -4.47 4.41
CA THR A 142 -13.80 -3.69 5.63
C THR A 142 -14.01 -4.53 6.88
N LYS A 143 -14.34 -5.81 6.71
CA LYS A 143 -14.47 -6.74 7.85
C LYS A 143 -13.11 -7.15 8.42
N TYR A 144 -12.05 -7.00 7.63
CA TYR A 144 -10.69 -7.40 7.99
C TYR A 144 -9.79 -6.21 8.28
N HIS A 145 -9.82 -5.20 7.39
CA HIS A 145 -8.94 -4.04 7.46
C HIS A 145 -9.58 -2.93 8.30
N HIS A 146 -9.17 -2.80 9.55
CA HIS A 146 -9.82 -1.90 10.50
C HIS A 146 -9.55 -0.41 10.26
N LYS A 147 -8.50 -0.08 9.50
CA LYS A 147 -8.15 1.31 9.15
C LYS A 147 -8.58 1.70 7.74
N TRP A 148 -9.52 0.94 7.17
CA TRP A 148 -10.03 1.21 5.83
C TRP A 148 -10.65 2.60 5.77
N ASN A 149 -10.39 3.31 4.67
CA ASN A 149 -10.89 4.66 4.48
C ASN A 149 -11.30 4.88 3.02
N GLU A 150 -11.88 6.04 2.73
CA GLU A 150 -12.40 6.35 1.40
C GLU A 150 -11.31 6.43 0.33
N LEU A 151 -10.06 6.77 0.67
CA LEU A 151 -8.96 6.75 -0.29
C LEU A 151 -8.66 5.32 -0.72
N TYR A 152 -8.54 4.41 0.23
CA TYR A 152 -8.31 3.00 -0.07
C TYR A 152 -9.45 2.41 -0.90
N GLN A 153 -10.70 2.82 -0.61
CA GLN A 153 -11.85 2.36 -1.38
C GLN A 153 -11.77 2.84 -2.83
N GLU A 154 -11.40 4.10 -3.04
CA GLU A 154 -11.24 4.64 -4.39
C GLU A 154 -10.13 3.93 -5.17
N ILE A 155 -9.00 3.64 -4.50
CA ILE A 155 -7.90 2.91 -5.13
C ILE A 155 -8.33 1.48 -5.48
N LEU A 156 -9.03 0.81 -4.57
CA LEU A 156 -9.52 -0.54 -4.81
C LEU A 156 -10.52 -0.56 -5.98
N ASP A 157 -11.45 0.38 -6.01
CA ASP A 157 -12.44 0.48 -7.08
C ASP A 157 -11.74 0.64 -8.44
N TYR A 158 -10.70 1.48 -8.50
CA TYR A 158 -9.92 1.65 -9.72
C TYR A 158 -9.18 0.37 -10.08
N ALA A 159 -8.58 -0.30 -9.10
CA ALA A 159 -7.87 -1.56 -9.33
C ALA A 159 -8.79 -2.65 -9.91
N LEU A 160 -10.05 -2.67 -9.47
CA LEU A 160 -11.02 -3.67 -9.91
C LEU A 160 -11.43 -3.49 -11.37
N VAL A 161 -11.40 -2.26 -11.90
CA VAL A 161 -11.75 -2.01 -13.30
C VAL A 161 -10.53 -2.04 -14.23
N LEU A 162 -9.34 -1.98 -13.69
CA LEU A 162 -8.09 -2.05 -14.45
C LEU A 162 -7.81 -3.51 -14.79
N LYS A 163 -7.66 -3.80 -16.08
CA LYS A 163 -7.40 -5.18 -16.54
C LYS A 163 -6.12 -5.26 -17.36
#